data_386086d66ed900327a30c8ade111915c
#
_entry.id   386086d66ed900327a30c8ade111915c
#
_cell.length_a   1.000
_cell.length_b   1.000
_cell.length_c   1.000
_cell.angle_alpha   90.00
_cell.angle_beta   90.00
_cell.angle_gamma   90.00
#
_symmetry.space_group_name_H-M   'P 1'
#
loop_
_entity.id
_entity.type
_entity.pdbx_description
1 polymer ?
#
loop_
_entity_poly.entity_id
_entity_poly.type
_entity_poly.pdbx_seq_one_letter_code
_entity_poly.pdbx_strand_id
1 'polypeptide(L)'
;MTIKSHPNKKNCLVVNTTTAKTLITYLSRKGLDSSSIQKHLNFELSALDSPDSNLPLVIYKALWRLAVQHTKDPNLGLRLAIKPYNNEMSLVSHVFFNSQNLREGLKQYIRYYALINESISVQLNIISGKAIVSYHCNDPSDYCEQDIEHSLALSVTRIKEHISKNISLDEVHFEHSCHDLKLYEEFFACPVYFNQKYSALIFKEKFLDYTFPKKSTHLFHFLTNHLELLLSKIKKNESLSQQVTRLIEKSLSSGNFDAEN
;
A
#
# COMPACT_ATOMS: atom_id res chain seq x y z
N MET A 1 -26.57 22.76 -30.97
CA MET A 1 -25.71 21.63 -31.30
C MET A 1 -24.70 21.54 -30.16
N THR A 2 -24.99 20.73 -29.13
CA THR A 2 -24.26 20.68 -27.87
C THR A 2 -23.28 19.52 -27.96
N ILE A 3 -22.01 19.80 -28.13
CA ILE A 3 -20.94 18.80 -28.14
C ILE A 3 -20.71 18.35 -26.70
N LYS A 4 -21.22 17.19 -26.33
CA LYS A 4 -20.84 16.51 -25.09
C LYS A 4 -19.41 15.95 -25.29
N SER A 5 -18.42 16.61 -24.72
CA SER A 5 -17.10 16.06 -24.58
C SER A 5 -17.18 14.86 -23.65
N HIS A 6 -16.99 13.64 -24.18
CA HIS A 6 -16.71 12.48 -23.35
C HIS A 6 -15.39 12.72 -22.63
N PRO A 7 -15.31 12.52 -21.29
CA PRO A 7 -14.04 12.59 -20.61
C PRO A 7 -13.12 11.50 -21.18
N ASN A 8 -11.98 11.92 -21.67
CA ASN A 8 -10.88 11.05 -22.08
C ASN A 8 -10.65 10.05 -20.93
N LYS A 9 -10.86 8.75 -21.14
CA LYS A 9 -10.49 7.70 -20.22
C LYS A 9 -8.95 7.61 -20.16
N LYS A 10 -8.31 8.58 -19.50
CA LYS A 10 -7.04 8.32 -18.85
C LYS A 10 -7.34 7.22 -17.85
N ASN A 11 -6.66 6.08 -17.93
CA ASN A 11 -6.78 5.00 -16.96
C ASN A 11 -6.62 5.61 -15.57
N CYS A 12 -7.73 5.68 -14.83
CA CYS A 12 -7.72 6.24 -13.49
C CYS A 12 -7.13 5.16 -12.58
N LEU A 13 -5.96 5.41 -11.98
CA LEU A 13 -5.35 4.52 -11.00
C LEU A 13 -6.35 4.26 -9.87
N VAL A 14 -6.33 3.04 -9.34
CA VAL A 14 -7.23 2.62 -8.28
C VAL A 14 -6.48 2.08 -7.07
N VAL A 15 -7.18 2.12 -5.93
CA VAL A 15 -6.73 1.61 -4.64
C VAL A 15 -7.78 0.66 -4.08
N ASN A 16 -7.37 -0.41 -3.44
CA ASN A 16 -8.28 -1.31 -2.73
C ASN A 16 -9.01 -0.57 -1.61
N THR A 17 -10.28 -0.91 -1.40
CA THR A 17 -11.16 -0.17 -0.49
C THR A 17 -10.93 -0.42 0.99
N THR A 18 -10.07 -1.37 1.39
CA THR A 18 -9.85 -1.74 2.80
C THR A 18 -9.45 -0.53 3.66
N THR A 19 -8.44 0.24 3.24
CA THR A 19 -8.01 1.44 3.98
C THR A 19 -9.06 2.55 3.92
N ALA A 20 -9.75 2.72 2.78
CA ALA A 20 -10.83 3.70 2.66
C ALA A 20 -11.98 3.42 3.64
N LYS A 21 -12.39 2.16 3.80
CA LYS A 21 -13.39 1.73 4.80
C LYS A 21 -12.94 2.03 6.23
N THR A 22 -11.67 1.80 6.53
CA THR A 22 -11.06 2.16 7.83
C THR A 22 -11.17 3.66 8.09
N LEU A 23 -10.81 4.50 7.11
CA LEU A 23 -10.91 5.96 7.21
C LEU A 23 -12.34 6.44 7.40
N ILE A 24 -13.30 5.91 6.63
CA ILE A 24 -14.71 6.25 6.74
C ILE A 24 -15.24 5.88 8.13
N THR A 25 -14.93 4.67 8.61
CA THR A 25 -15.31 4.24 9.95
C THR A 25 -14.73 5.14 11.03
N TYR A 26 -13.47 5.53 10.86
CA TYR A 26 -12.80 6.46 11.78
C TYR A 26 -13.47 7.85 11.80
N LEU A 27 -13.72 8.42 10.61
CA LEU A 27 -14.39 9.72 10.47
C LEU A 27 -15.80 9.71 11.07
N SER A 28 -16.57 8.63 10.86
CA SER A 28 -17.90 8.47 11.45
C SER A 28 -17.84 8.48 12.98
N ARG A 29 -16.86 7.80 13.58
CA ARG A 29 -16.63 7.84 15.04
C ARG A 29 -16.15 9.20 15.54
N LYS A 30 -15.58 10.03 14.66
CA LYS A 30 -15.20 11.42 14.95
C LYS A 30 -16.31 12.43 14.66
N GLY A 31 -17.53 11.96 14.39
CA GLY A 31 -18.72 12.80 14.23
C GLY A 31 -18.98 13.28 12.81
N LEU A 32 -18.26 12.79 11.81
CA LEU A 32 -18.52 13.11 10.41
C LEU A 32 -19.39 11.99 9.79
N ASP A 33 -20.66 12.29 9.55
CA ASP A 33 -21.62 11.32 8.99
C ASP A 33 -21.33 10.97 7.53
N SER A 34 -21.84 9.82 7.09
CA SER A 34 -21.62 9.31 5.73
C SER A 34 -22.12 10.25 4.63
N SER A 35 -23.22 10.98 4.86
CA SER A 35 -23.77 11.92 3.87
C SER A 35 -22.83 13.12 3.66
N SER A 36 -22.23 13.62 4.73
CA SER A 36 -21.21 14.67 4.69
C SER A 36 -19.95 14.21 3.96
N ILE A 37 -19.49 12.97 4.20
CA ILE A 37 -18.33 12.38 3.50
C ILE A 37 -18.66 12.26 2.00
N GLN A 38 -19.82 11.69 1.63
CA GLN A 38 -20.24 11.56 0.22
C GLN A 38 -20.31 12.92 -0.50
N LYS A 39 -20.90 13.91 0.16
CA LYS A 39 -21.01 15.27 -0.39
C LYS A 39 -19.63 15.90 -0.62
N HIS A 40 -18.70 15.74 0.33
CA HIS A 40 -17.35 16.29 0.23
C HIS A 40 -16.55 15.63 -0.88
N LEU A 41 -16.66 14.31 -1.01
CA LEU A 41 -15.94 13.52 -2.01
C LEU A 41 -16.61 13.55 -3.39
N ASN A 42 -17.87 13.97 -3.48
CA ASN A 42 -18.73 13.78 -4.65
C ASN A 42 -18.69 12.32 -5.15
N PHE A 43 -18.83 11.38 -4.20
CA PHE A 43 -18.69 9.95 -4.43
C PHE A 43 -19.65 9.16 -3.54
N GLU A 44 -20.37 8.18 -4.15
CA GLU A 44 -21.31 7.31 -3.45
C GLU A 44 -20.60 6.20 -2.68
N LEU A 45 -20.71 6.20 -1.34
CA LEU A 45 -20.02 5.22 -0.48
C LEU A 45 -20.52 3.79 -0.66
N SER A 46 -21.76 3.59 -1.14
CA SER A 46 -22.31 2.27 -1.47
C SER A 46 -21.49 1.53 -2.55
N ALA A 47 -20.77 2.26 -3.39
CA ALA A 47 -19.83 1.66 -4.35
C ALA A 47 -18.67 0.89 -3.69
N LEU A 48 -18.45 1.08 -2.39
CA LEU A 48 -17.41 0.40 -1.62
C LEU A 48 -17.88 -0.93 -0.98
N ASP A 49 -19.16 -1.26 -1.04
CA ASP A 49 -19.74 -2.40 -0.31
C ASP A 49 -19.31 -3.76 -0.89
N SER A 50 -18.94 -3.81 -2.18
CA SER A 50 -18.42 -5.05 -2.78
C SER A 50 -17.05 -5.42 -2.20
N PRO A 51 -16.80 -6.72 -1.92
CA PRO A 51 -15.50 -7.19 -1.39
C PRO A 51 -14.30 -6.86 -2.29
N ASP A 52 -14.50 -6.86 -3.61
CA ASP A 52 -13.46 -6.62 -4.61
C ASP A 52 -13.52 -5.19 -5.19
N SER A 53 -14.20 -4.26 -4.48
CA SER A 53 -14.34 -2.89 -4.97
C SER A 53 -13.01 -2.15 -4.87
N ASN A 54 -12.80 -1.29 -5.86
CA ASN A 54 -11.67 -0.39 -5.93
C ASN A 54 -12.16 1.06 -5.93
N LEU A 55 -11.37 1.94 -5.34
CA LEU A 55 -11.63 3.36 -5.25
C LEU A 55 -10.67 4.11 -6.19
N PRO A 56 -11.13 5.06 -7.02
CA PRO A 56 -10.22 5.93 -7.76
C PRO A 56 -9.22 6.62 -6.83
N LEU A 57 -7.93 6.61 -7.20
CA LEU A 57 -6.85 7.18 -6.40
C LEU A 57 -7.12 8.66 -6.02
N VAL A 58 -7.70 9.43 -6.94
CA VAL A 58 -8.06 10.83 -6.68
C VAL A 58 -9.06 10.98 -5.53
N ILE A 59 -10.06 10.11 -5.45
CA ILE A 59 -11.05 10.08 -4.36
C ILE A 59 -10.40 9.60 -3.07
N TYR A 60 -9.55 8.58 -3.14
CA TYR A 60 -8.79 8.08 -2.00
C TYR A 60 -7.90 9.15 -1.35
N LYS A 61 -7.16 9.91 -2.17
CA LYS A 61 -6.35 11.04 -1.69
C LYS A 61 -7.21 12.18 -1.11
N ALA A 62 -8.40 12.42 -1.71
CA ALA A 62 -9.35 13.39 -1.15
C ALA A 62 -9.90 12.94 0.21
N LEU A 63 -10.15 11.63 0.39
CA LEU A 63 -10.58 11.06 1.67
C LEU A 63 -9.52 11.23 2.77
N TRP A 64 -8.23 10.97 2.46
CA TRP A 64 -7.13 11.23 3.39
C TRP A 64 -7.05 12.72 3.78
N ARG A 65 -7.12 13.63 2.79
CA ARG A 65 -7.12 15.08 3.07
C ARG A 65 -8.29 15.50 3.96
N LEU A 66 -9.50 14.99 3.67
CA LEU A 66 -10.67 15.23 4.51
C LEU A 66 -10.44 14.75 5.94
N ALA A 67 -9.86 13.57 6.11
CA ALA A 67 -9.60 13.00 7.42
C ALA A 67 -8.60 13.83 8.23
N VAL A 68 -7.50 14.26 7.63
CA VAL A 68 -6.51 15.15 8.27
C VAL A 68 -7.12 16.51 8.61
N GLN A 69 -7.89 17.12 7.70
CA GLN A 69 -8.54 18.41 7.92
C GLN A 69 -9.57 18.35 9.07
N HIS A 70 -10.39 17.30 9.09
CA HIS A 70 -11.42 17.13 10.11
C HIS A 70 -10.82 16.88 11.51
N THR A 71 -9.75 16.09 11.56
CA THR A 71 -9.11 15.72 12.84
C THR A 71 -8.02 16.67 13.28
N LYS A 72 -7.52 17.52 12.36
CA LYS A 72 -6.37 18.41 12.57
C LYS A 72 -5.10 17.64 13.01
N ASP A 73 -4.97 16.39 12.59
CA ASP A 73 -3.85 15.51 12.94
C ASP A 73 -3.01 15.21 11.69
N PRO A 74 -1.84 15.83 11.51
CA PRO A 74 -0.96 15.57 10.37
C PRO A 74 -0.35 14.16 10.42
N ASN A 75 -0.24 13.52 11.60
CA ASN A 75 0.31 12.18 11.79
C ASN A 75 -0.78 11.09 11.78
N LEU A 76 -1.92 11.37 11.13
CA LEU A 76 -3.08 10.49 11.14
C LEU A 76 -2.77 9.11 10.56
N GLY A 77 -1.91 9.04 9.54
CA GLY A 77 -1.48 7.77 8.93
C GLY A 77 -0.90 6.82 9.96
N LEU A 78 0.07 7.29 10.72
CA LEU A 78 0.70 6.53 11.80
C LEU A 78 -0.31 6.15 12.89
N ARG A 79 -1.14 7.10 13.36
CA ARG A 79 -2.10 6.85 14.46
C ARG A 79 -3.15 5.80 14.13
N LEU A 80 -3.61 5.75 12.88
CA LEU A 80 -4.58 4.73 12.45
C LEU A 80 -3.97 3.34 12.41
N ALA A 81 -2.66 3.22 12.16
CA ALA A 81 -1.95 1.95 12.17
C ALA A 81 -1.70 1.40 13.59
N ILE A 82 -1.57 2.29 14.60
CA ILE A 82 -1.38 1.91 16.01
C ILE A 82 -2.63 1.20 16.56
N LYS A 83 -3.81 1.69 16.20
CA LYS A 83 -5.10 1.10 16.62
C LYS A 83 -5.99 0.91 15.40
N PRO A 84 -5.82 -0.20 14.65
CA PRO A 84 -6.70 -0.48 13.53
C PRO A 84 -8.17 -0.50 13.96
N TYR A 85 -8.99 0.30 13.30
CA TYR A 85 -10.42 0.42 13.63
C TYR A 85 -11.26 -0.76 13.16
N ASN A 86 -10.71 -1.55 12.27
CA ASN A 86 -11.25 -2.85 11.86
C ASN A 86 -10.09 -3.84 11.72
N ASN A 87 -10.41 -5.12 11.89
CA ASN A 87 -9.45 -6.21 11.68
C ASN A 87 -9.44 -6.71 10.23
N GLU A 88 -10.04 -5.94 9.31
CA GLU A 88 -10.07 -6.32 7.91
C GLU A 88 -8.66 -6.31 7.33
N MET A 89 -8.34 -7.38 6.62
CA MET A 89 -7.09 -7.53 5.87
C MET A 89 -7.44 -7.72 4.40
N SER A 90 -6.66 -7.11 3.53
CA SER A 90 -6.76 -7.37 2.10
C SER A 90 -6.43 -8.83 1.78
N LEU A 91 -6.91 -9.34 0.65
CA LEU A 91 -6.56 -10.68 0.18
C LEU A 91 -5.04 -10.87 0.06
N VAL A 92 -4.32 -9.82 -0.35
CA VAL A 92 -2.86 -9.81 -0.42
C VAL A 92 -2.23 -10.01 0.95
N SER A 93 -2.76 -9.36 1.99
CA SER A 93 -2.30 -9.56 3.38
C SER A 93 -2.57 -10.99 3.86
N HIS A 94 -3.70 -11.59 3.50
CA HIS A 94 -3.97 -12.98 3.82
C HIS A 94 -2.99 -13.94 3.14
N VAL A 95 -2.60 -13.72 1.88
CA VAL A 95 -1.55 -14.51 1.22
C VAL A 95 -0.21 -14.32 1.91
N PHE A 96 0.14 -13.08 2.25
CA PHE A 96 1.38 -12.78 2.98
C PHE A 96 1.51 -13.60 4.27
N PHE A 97 0.50 -13.60 5.14
CA PHE A 97 0.55 -14.29 6.44
C PHE A 97 0.32 -15.80 6.36
N ASN A 98 -0.11 -16.34 5.22
CA ASN A 98 -0.19 -17.78 4.97
C ASN A 98 1.01 -18.32 4.17
N SER A 99 2.00 -17.48 3.85
CA SER A 99 3.26 -17.88 3.22
C SER A 99 4.14 -18.71 4.19
N GLN A 100 5.20 -19.33 3.68
CA GLN A 100 6.06 -20.19 4.49
C GLN A 100 6.85 -19.40 5.53
N ASN A 101 7.41 -18.26 5.14
CA ASN A 101 8.23 -17.37 5.96
C ASN A 101 8.08 -15.93 5.46
N LEU A 102 8.73 -14.98 6.16
CA LEU A 102 8.65 -13.56 5.83
C LEU A 102 9.19 -13.26 4.41
N ARG A 103 10.24 -13.96 3.96
CA ARG A 103 10.81 -13.83 2.61
C ARG A 103 9.78 -14.15 1.54
N GLU A 104 9.11 -15.29 1.67
CA GLU A 104 8.07 -15.69 0.73
C GLU A 104 6.85 -14.76 0.82
N GLY A 105 6.44 -14.37 2.02
CA GLY A 105 5.38 -13.40 2.22
C GLY A 105 5.65 -12.06 1.51
N LEU A 106 6.87 -11.53 1.64
CA LEU A 106 7.27 -10.30 0.96
C LEU A 106 7.29 -10.46 -0.57
N LYS A 107 7.74 -11.62 -1.11
CA LYS A 107 7.66 -11.88 -2.55
C LYS A 107 6.22 -11.82 -3.05
N GLN A 108 5.29 -12.44 -2.33
CA GLN A 108 3.86 -12.40 -2.69
C GLN A 108 3.28 -10.99 -2.55
N TYR A 109 3.63 -10.28 -1.48
CA TYR A 109 3.21 -8.91 -1.24
C TYR A 109 3.65 -7.98 -2.38
N ILE A 110 4.92 -8.06 -2.78
CA ILE A 110 5.48 -7.30 -3.90
C ILE A 110 4.76 -7.65 -5.21
N ARG A 111 4.57 -8.95 -5.47
CA ARG A 111 3.90 -9.45 -6.69
C ARG A 111 2.49 -8.88 -6.86
N TYR A 112 1.73 -8.81 -5.77
CA TYR A 112 0.32 -8.44 -5.79
C TYR A 112 0.04 -7.03 -5.28
N TYR A 113 1.06 -6.21 -5.02
CA TYR A 113 0.86 -4.88 -4.44
C TYR A 113 0.01 -3.96 -5.31
N ALA A 114 0.08 -4.09 -6.63
CA ALA A 114 -0.78 -3.35 -7.55
C ALA A 114 -2.30 -3.58 -7.30
N LEU A 115 -2.68 -4.71 -6.68
CA LEU A 115 -4.06 -4.96 -6.22
C LEU A 115 -4.42 -4.19 -4.95
N ILE A 116 -3.44 -3.64 -4.24
CA ILE A 116 -3.65 -2.76 -3.07
C ILE A 116 -3.67 -1.30 -3.53
N ASN A 117 -2.63 -0.89 -4.28
CA ASN A 117 -2.47 0.48 -4.75
C ASN A 117 -1.66 0.50 -6.05
N GLU A 118 -2.30 0.88 -7.17
CA GLU A 118 -1.65 0.91 -8.49
C GLU A 118 -0.61 2.04 -8.63
N SER A 119 -0.64 3.06 -7.76
CA SER A 119 0.31 4.19 -7.84
C SER A 119 1.66 3.89 -7.19
N ILE A 120 1.79 2.78 -6.47
CA ILE A 120 2.98 2.44 -5.68
C ILE A 120 3.57 1.12 -6.17
N SER A 121 4.88 1.08 -6.35
CA SER A 121 5.64 -0.16 -6.50
C SER A 121 6.46 -0.45 -5.24
N VAL A 122 6.55 -1.72 -4.86
CA VAL A 122 7.32 -2.17 -3.70
C VAL A 122 8.46 -3.05 -4.16
N GLN A 123 9.63 -2.90 -3.54
CA GLN A 123 10.83 -3.68 -3.84
C GLN A 123 11.46 -4.23 -2.57
N LEU A 124 12.11 -5.38 -2.67
CA LEU A 124 12.96 -5.95 -1.63
C LEU A 124 14.38 -6.05 -2.16
N ASN A 125 15.29 -5.34 -1.53
CA ASN A 125 16.73 -5.41 -1.79
C ASN A 125 17.46 -5.94 -0.55
N ILE A 126 18.49 -6.76 -0.78
CA ILE A 126 19.37 -7.26 0.29
C ILE A 126 20.76 -6.70 0.06
N ILE A 127 21.23 -5.88 0.98
CA ILE A 127 22.52 -5.21 0.89
C ILE A 127 23.23 -5.33 2.24
N SER A 128 24.42 -5.92 2.25
CA SER A 128 25.28 -6.03 3.44
C SER A 128 24.56 -6.63 4.67
N GLY A 129 23.73 -7.67 4.46
CA GLY A 129 23.01 -8.35 5.53
C GLY A 129 21.78 -7.59 6.06
N LYS A 130 21.39 -6.49 5.41
CA LYS A 130 20.14 -5.75 5.64
C LYS A 130 19.15 -6.03 4.54
N ALA A 131 17.91 -6.28 4.91
CA ALA A 131 16.75 -6.30 4.02
C ALA A 131 16.12 -4.91 3.99
N ILE A 132 15.92 -4.37 2.80
CA ILE A 132 15.36 -3.05 2.53
C ILE A 132 14.06 -3.26 1.75
N VAL A 133 12.92 -3.04 2.38
CA VAL A 133 11.60 -3.04 1.73
C VAL A 133 11.25 -1.61 1.41
N SER A 134 11.39 -1.21 0.15
CA SER A 134 11.19 0.16 -0.30
C SER A 134 9.91 0.33 -1.12
N TYR A 135 9.24 1.46 -0.91
CA TYR A 135 8.02 1.87 -1.57
C TYR A 135 8.35 3.04 -2.49
N HIS A 136 7.94 2.94 -3.74
CA HIS A 136 8.23 3.94 -4.78
C HIS A 136 6.93 4.41 -5.40
N CYS A 137 6.66 5.70 -5.31
CA CYS A 137 5.54 6.29 -6.01
C CYS A 137 5.90 6.42 -7.51
N ASN A 138 5.05 5.89 -8.38
CA ASN A 138 5.32 5.87 -9.82
C ASN A 138 5.25 7.27 -10.45
N ASP A 139 4.40 8.15 -9.90
CA ASP A 139 4.33 9.56 -10.24
C ASP A 139 4.32 10.38 -8.93
N PRO A 140 5.26 11.32 -8.73
CA PRO A 140 5.30 12.16 -7.52
C PRO A 140 3.98 12.88 -7.21
N SER A 141 3.18 13.20 -8.23
CA SER A 141 1.86 13.83 -8.03
C SER A 141 0.85 12.91 -7.36
N ASP A 142 1.08 11.59 -7.37
CA ASP A 142 0.22 10.58 -6.76
C ASP A 142 0.61 10.26 -5.32
N TYR A 143 1.74 10.77 -4.83
CA TYR A 143 2.21 10.55 -3.47
C TYR A 143 1.18 11.04 -2.43
N CYS A 144 0.96 10.22 -1.41
CA CYS A 144 0.10 10.52 -0.27
C CYS A 144 0.83 10.11 1.01
N GLU A 145 1.38 11.08 1.74
CA GLU A 145 2.21 10.83 2.93
C GLU A 145 1.50 10.00 3.98
N GLN A 146 0.23 10.30 4.28
CA GLN A 146 -0.55 9.57 5.30
C GLN A 146 -0.82 8.11 4.90
N ASP A 147 -0.97 7.83 3.59
CA ASP A 147 -1.14 6.45 3.11
C ASP A 147 0.15 5.65 3.26
N ILE A 148 1.30 6.25 2.94
CA ILE A 148 2.62 5.62 3.11
C ILE A 148 2.93 5.40 4.59
N GLU A 149 2.70 6.40 5.46
CA GLU A 149 2.84 6.25 6.91
C GLU A 149 1.99 5.09 7.44
N HIS A 150 0.71 5.09 7.06
CA HIS A 150 -0.22 4.04 7.47
C HIS A 150 0.23 2.66 6.96
N SER A 151 0.66 2.55 5.70
CA SER A 151 1.10 1.30 5.10
C SER A 151 2.33 0.71 5.78
N LEU A 152 3.36 1.54 6.03
CA LEU A 152 4.58 1.10 6.71
C LEU A 152 4.29 0.73 8.17
N ALA A 153 3.59 1.58 8.89
CA ALA A 153 3.26 1.36 10.30
C ALA A 153 2.34 0.14 10.49
N LEU A 154 1.31 -0.02 9.65
CA LEU A 154 0.42 -1.17 9.69
C LEU A 154 1.16 -2.48 9.40
N SER A 155 2.10 -2.46 8.44
CA SER A 155 2.95 -3.63 8.15
C SER A 155 3.76 -4.05 9.37
N VAL A 156 4.37 -3.10 10.08
CA VAL A 156 5.12 -3.37 11.32
C VAL A 156 4.22 -3.91 12.43
N THR A 157 3.06 -3.29 12.64
CA THR A 157 2.08 -3.73 13.64
C THR A 157 1.69 -5.19 13.39
N ARG A 158 1.28 -5.51 12.17
CA ARG A 158 0.81 -6.85 11.81
C ARG A 158 1.93 -7.90 11.83
N ILE A 159 3.15 -7.55 11.43
CA ILE A 159 4.29 -8.45 11.54
C ILE A 159 4.58 -8.79 13.02
N LYS A 160 4.55 -7.81 13.91
CA LYS A 160 4.72 -8.03 15.35
C LYS A 160 3.61 -8.89 15.96
N GLU A 161 2.38 -8.75 15.50
CA GLU A 161 1.22 -9.52 15.95
C GLU A 161 1.23 -10.97 15.45
N HIS A 162 1.62 -11.19 14.19
CA HIS A 162 1.46 -12.48 13.52
C HIS A 162 2.72 -13.34 13.48
N ILE A 163 3.91 -12.76 13.61
CA ILE A 163 5.17 -13.51 13.54
C ILE A 163 5.85 -13.52 14.90
N SER A 164 6.39 -12.38 15.32
CA SER A 164 7.18 -12.26 16.55
C SER A 164 7.34 -10.81 16.98
N LYS A 165 7.19 -10.56 18.28
CA LYS A 165 7.51 -9.26 18.88
C LYS A 165 9.02 -8.93 18.85
N ASN A 166 9.87 -9.92 18.56
CA ASN A 166 11.32 -9.78 18.55
C ASN A 166 11.89 -9.32 17.20
N ILE A 167 11.04 -9.10 16.18
CA ILE A 167 11.46 -8.46 14.94
C ILE A 167 11.65 -6.99 15.21
N SER A 168 12.90 -6.53 15.09
CA SER A 168 13.28 -5.12 15.21
C SER A 168 13.64 -4.54 13.85
N LEU A 169 13.33 -3.27 13.65
CA LEU A 169 13.84 -2.48 12.54
C LEU A 169 15.20 -1.91 12.92
N ASP A 170 16.06 -1.73 11.93
CA ASP A 170 17.32 -0.98 12.07
C ASP A 170 17.05 0.51 11.81
N GLU A 171 16.22 0.83 10.82
CA GLU A 171 15.87 2.19 10.39
C GLU A 171 14.51 2.21 9.66
N VAL A 172 13.86 3.38 9.65
CA VAL A 172 12.70 3.67 8.78
C VAL A 172 12.95 4.95 8.02
N HIS A 173 12.64 4.95 6.73
CA HIS A 173 12.79 6.10 5.84
C HIS A 173 11.44 6.57 5.32
N PHE A 174 11.26 7.90 5.21
CA PHE A 174 10.12 8.54 4.58
C PHE A 174 10.58 9.60 3.57
N GLU A 175 9.87 9.73 2.44
CA GLU A 175 10.15 10.75 1.42
C GLU A 175 9.73 12.14 1.87
N HIS A 176 8.63 12.26 2.61
CA HIS A 176 8.08 13.53 3.07
C HIS A 176 8.83 14.12 4.27
N SER A 177 8.47 15.34 4.66
CA SER A 177 9.01 16.05 5.83
C SER A 177 8.42 15.52 7.14
N CYS A 178 9.16 15.67 8.22
CA CYS A 178 8.74 15.26 9.56
C CYS A 178 7.75 16.26 10.17
N HIS A 179 6.69 15.75 10.82
CA HIS A 179 5.78 16.54 11.64
C HIS A 179 6.05 16.38 13.15
N ASP A 180 6.41 15.14 13.59
CA ASP A 180 6.69 14.83 15.00
C ASP A 180 7.63 13.62 15.12
N LEU A 181 8.94 13.87 15.01
CA LEU A 181 9.96 12.81 15.01
C LEU A 181 9.82 11.85 16.20
N LYS A 182 9.57 12.38 17.39
CA LYS A 182 9.47 11.59 18.61
C LYS A 182 8.36 10.55 18.53
N LEU A 183 7.19 10.91 17.99
CA LEU A 183 6.07 10.00 17.81
C LEU A 183 6.45 8.80 16.92
N TYR A 184 7.21 9.06 15.84
CA TYR A 184 7.63 8.00 14.91
C TYR A 184 8.70 7.09 15.54
N GLU A 185 9.72 7.66 16.18
CA GLU A 185 10.76 6.86 16.84
C GLU A 185 10.23 6.02 18.00
N GLU A 186 9.28 6.53 18.77
CA GLU A 186 8.58 5.77 19.82
C GLU A 186 7.79 4.60 19.22
N PHE A 187 7.11 4.80 18.09
CA PHE A 187 6.33 3.74 17.45
C PHE A 187 7.20 2.67 16.81
N PHE A 188 8.16 3.07 15.97
CA PHE A 188 9.00 2.13 15.23
C PHE A 188 10.10 1.50 16.10
N ALA A 189 10.43 2.13 17.23
CA ALA A 189 11.50 1.75 18.17
C ALA A 189 12.87 1.65 17.48
N CYS A 190 13.14 2.54 16.53
CA CYS A 190 14.39 2.67 15.80
C CYS A 190 14.53 4.10 15.25
N PRO A 191 15.72 4.52 14.74
CA PRO A 191 15.89 5.78 14.05
C PRO A 191 14.96 5.93 12.85
N VAL A 192 14.36 7.11 12.67
CA VAL A 192 13.47 7.45 11.56
C VAL A 192 14.02 8.65 10.81
N TYR A 193 14.20 8.50 9.51
CA TYR A 193 14.77 9.51 8.62
C TYR A 193 13.73 10.00 7.64
N PHE A 194 13.55 11.32 7.58
CA PHE A 194 12.63 12.01 6.65
C PHE A 194 13.40 12.66 5.50
N ASN A 195 12.69 13.11 4.47
CA ASN A 195 13.27 13.69 3.25
C ASN A 195 14.25 12.74 2.55
N GLN A 196 13.94 11.44 2.56
CA GLN A 196 14.74 10.43 1.89
C GLN A 196 14.28 10.24 0.43
N LYS A 197 15.08 9.56 -0.38
CA LYS A 197 14.79 9.30 -1.80
C LYS A 197 13.55 8.41 -2.01
N TYR A 198 13.24 7.55 -1.04
CA TYR A 198 12.11 6.63 -1.02
C TYR A 198 11.71 6.28 0.41
N SER A 199 10.49 5.86 0.60
CA SER A 199 10.02 5.38 1.89
C SER A 199 10.36 3.90 2.05
N ALA A 200 10.90 3.48 3.22
CA ALA A 200 11.37 2.11 3.41
C ALA A 200 11.36 1.64 4.87
N LEU A 201 11.22 0.31 5.03
CA LEU A 201 11.53 -0.42 6.25
C LEU A 201 12.86 -1.16 6.07
N ILE A 202 13.80 -0.97 6.99
CA ILE A 202 15.13 -1.56 6.94
C ILE A 202 15.33 -2.41 8.18
N PHE A 203 15.69 -3.67 8.00
CA PHE A 203 15.86 -4.64 9.07
C PHE A 203 16.90 -5.71 8.72
N LYS A 204 17.36 -6.49 9.71
CA LYS A 204 18.36 -7.53 9.50
C LYS A 204 17.82 -8.63 8.60
N GLU A 205 18.59 -9.03 7.59
CA GLU A 205 18.22 -10.05 6.60
C GLU A 205 17.78 -11.38 7.25
N LYS A 206 18.38 -11.77 8.38
CA LYS A 206 18.02 -13.00 9.11
C LYS A 206 16.52 -13.10 9.48
N PHE A 207 15.82 -11.97 9.61
CA PHE A 207 14.39 -11.97 9.92
C PHE A 207 13.53 -12.45 8.74
N LEU A 208 14.06 -12.41 7.51
CA LEU A 208 13.37 -12.93 6.33
C LEU A 208 13.04 -14.42 6.44
N ASP A 209 13.81 -15.16 7.23
CA ASP A 209 13.64 -16.62 7.37
C ASP A 209 12.69 -17.00 8.53
N TYR A 210 12.13 -16.00 9.24
CA TYR A 210 11.13 -16.24 10.27
C TYR A 210 9.84 -16.81 9.68
N THR A 211 9.39 -17.95 10.23
CA THR A 211 8.22 -18.67 9.76
C THR A 211 6.93 -18.12 10.38
N PHE A 212 5.85 -18.17 9.61
CA PHE A 212 4.52 -17.82 10.11
C PHE A 212 3.95 -18.99 10.94
N PRO A 213 3.58 -18.78 12.22
CA PRO A 213 3.15 -19.88 13.11
C PRO A 213 1.77 -20.47 12.74
N LYS A 214 0.90 -19.66 12.12
CA LYS A 214 -0.49 -20.03 11.81
C LYS A 214 -0.75 -19.94 10.30
N LYS A 215 0.05 -20.66 9.49
CA LYS A 215 -0.13 -20.70 8.04
C LYS A 215 -1.05 -21.84 7.61
N SER A 216 -1.83 -21.61 6.56
CA SER A 216 -2.63 -22.62 5.87
C SER A 216 -2.20 -22.69 4.41
N THR A 217 -1.59 -23.82 4.02
CA THR A 217 -1.16 -24.07 2.64
C THR A 217 -2.36 -24.09 1.69
N HIS A 218 -3.49 -24.66 2.10
CA HIS A 218 -4.71 -24.66 1.29
C HIS A 218 -5.23 -23.26 1.03
N LEU A 219 -5.31 -22.42 2.08
CA LEU A 219 -5.76 -21.04 1.95
C LEU A 219 -4.78 -20.24 1.08
N PHE A 220 -3.47 -20.42 1.26
CA PHE A 220 -2.45 -19.80 0.44
C PHE A 220 -2.66 -20.08 -1.05
N HIS A 221 -2.81 -21.35 -1.45
CA HIS A 221 -3.01 -21.71 -2.86
C HIS A 221 -4.34 -21.21 -3.41
N PHE A 222 -5.42 -21.29 -2.64
CA PHE A 222 -6.72 -20.79 -3.06
C PHE A 222 -6.65 -19.28 -3.34
N LEU A 223 -6.09 -18.51 -2.41
CA LEU A 223 -5.99 -17.05 -2.52
C LEU A 223 -5.02 -16.63 -3.63
N THR A 224 -3.87 -17.29 -3.78
CA THR A 224 -2.92 -16.94 -4.86
C THR A 224 -3.54 -17.17 -6.23
N ASN A 225 -4.29 -18.26 -6.44
CA ASN A 225 -5.01 -18.48 -7.70
C ASN A 225 -6.02 -17.35 -7.98
N HIS A 226 -6.75 -16.91 -6.96
CA HIS A 226 -7.69 -15.80 -7.10
C HIS A 226 -6.99 -14.47 -7.40
N LEU A 227 -5.89 -14.17 -6.70
CA LEU A 227 -5.10 -12.94 -6.94
C LEU A 227 -4.47 -12.92 -8.35
N GLU A 228 -4.06 -14.07 -8.90
CA GLU A 228 -3.58 -14.15 -10.29
C GLU A 228 -4.69 -13.75 -11.29
N LEU A 229 -5.93 -14.21 -11.05
CA LEU A 229 -7.06 -13.81 -11.89
C LEU A 229 -7.31 -12.30 -11.82
N LEU A 230 -7.29 -11.72 -10.61
CA LEU A 230 -7.45 -10.27 -10.44
C LEU A 230 -6.31 -9.49 -11.10
N LEU A 231 -5.06 -9.91 -10.91
CA LEU A 231 -3.90 -9.26 -11.51
C LEU A 231 -3.93 -9.32 -13.04
N SER A 232 -4.43 -10.44 -13.61
CA SER A 232 -4.58 -10.57 -15.06
C SER A 232 -5.60 -9.58 -15.64
N LYS A 233 -6.64 -9.21 -14.86
CA LYS A 233 -7.64 -8.21 -15.27
C LYS A 233 -7.04 -6.82 -15.34
N ILE A 234 -6.21 -6.45 -14.36
CA ILE A 234 -5.49 -5.15 -14.37
C ILE A 234 -4.61 -5.07 -15.61
N LYS A 235 -3.78 -6.10 -15.87
CA LYS A 235 -2.87 -6.13 -17.01
C LYS A 235 -3.60 -6.05 -18.37
N LYS A 236 -4.78 -6.63 -18.50
CA LYS A 236 -5.58 -6.54 -19.74
C LYS A 236 -6.15 -5.13 -19.96
N ASN A 237 -6.34 -4.36 -18.90
CA ASN A 237 -6.86 -3.00 -18.97
C ASN A 237 -5.74 -1.95 -19.18
N GLU A 238 -4.46 -2.36 -19.12
CA GLU A 238 -3.33 -1.47 -19.43
C GLU A 238 -3.40 -1.00 -20.88
N SER A 239 -3.20 0.29 -21.12
CA SER A 239 -3.04 0.83 -22.48
C SER A 239 -1.76 0.28 -23.11
N LEU A 240 -1.69 0.27 -24.46
CA LEU A 240 -0.49 -0.15 -25.18
C LEU A 240 0.75 0.64 -24.74
N SER A 241 0.59 1.94 -24.49
CA SER A 241 1.66 2.81 -23.97
C SER A 241 2.19 2.34 -22.61
N GLN A 242 1.31 1.99 -21.67
CA GLN A 242 1.71 1.45 -20.35
C GLN A 242 2.40 0.09 -20.46
N GLN A 243 1.94 -0.78 -21.38
CA GLN A 243 2.59 -2.06 -21.65
C GLN A 243 4.02 -1.86 -22.17
N VAL A 244 4.21 -0.92 -23.10
CA VAL A 244 5.54 -0.58 -23.66
C VAL A 244 6.45 0.00 -22.57
N THR A 245 5.98 0.96 -21.77
CA THR A 245 6.76 1.54 -20.66
C THR A 245 7.23 0.44 -19.70
N ARG A 246 6.35 -0.46 -19.29
CA ARG A 246 6.67 -1.57 -18.40
C ARG A 246 7.71 -2.54 -19.02
N LEU A 247 7.61 -2.81 -20.31
CA LEU A 247 8.58 -3.66 -21.02
C LEU A 247 9.96 -3.01 -21.06
N ILE A 248 10.01 -1.69 -21.32
CA ILE A 248 11.25 -0.91 -21.29
C ILE A 248 11.88 -0.95 -19.89
N GLU A 249 11.12 -0.68 -18.84
CA GLU A 249 11.60 -0.72 -17.46
C GLU A 249 12.14 -2.10 -17.07
N LYS A 250 11.46 -3.17 -17.49
CA LYS A 250 11.90 -4.55 -17.26
C LYS A 250 13.21 -4.85 -18.01
N SER A 251 13.37 -4.39 -19.26
CA SER A 251 14.60 -4.55 -20.04
C SER A 251 15.75 -3.77 -19.42
N LEU A 252 15.50 -2.54 -18.97
CA LEU A 252 16.49 -1.71 -18.26
C LEU A 252 16.98 -2.37 -16.97
N SER A 253 16.07 -2.96 -16.19
CA SER A 253 16.40 -3.62 -14.92
C SER A 253 17.12 -4.97 -15.10
N SER A 254 16.93 -5.64 -16.25
CA SER A 254 17.57 -6.92 -16.57
C SER A 254 18.93 -6.80 -17.26
N GLY A 255 19.37 -5.57 -17.61
CA GLY A 255 20.67 -5.33 -18.28
C GLY A 255 20.75 -5.84 -19.73
N ASN A 256 19.67 -6.35 -20.30
CA ASN A 256 19.61 -6.80 -21.69
C ASN A 256 19.26 -5.64 -22.62
N PHE A 257 20.28 -4.98 -23.14
CA PHE A 257 20.18 -4.05 -24.26
C PHE A 257 20.63 -4.76 -25.54
N ASP A 258 19.78 -5.56 -26.14
CA ASP A 258 19.93 -5.92 -27.56
C ASP A 258 18.91 -5.12 -28.36
N ALA A 259 19.40 -4.05 -28.97
CA ALA A 259 18.66 -3.23 -29.93
C ALA A 259 18.90 -3.76 -31.35
N GLU A 260 18.88 -5.09 -31.52
CA GLU A 260 18.91 -5.73 -32.84
C GLU A 260 17.87 -6.86 -32.88
N ASN A 261 16.67 -6.53 -33.35
CA ASN A 261 15.83 -7.26 -34.31
C ASN A 261 14.51 -6.51 -34.53
#